data_a76e212e2465db3124f3fce37711d550
#
_entry.id   a76e212e2465db3124f3fce37711d550
#
_cell.length_a   1.000
_cell.length_b   1.000
_cell.length_c   1.000
_cell.angle_alpha   90.00
_cell.angle_beta   90.00
_cell.angle_gamma   90.00
#
_symmetry.space_group_name_H-M   'P 1'
#
loop_
_entity.id
_entity.type
_entity.pdbx_description
1 polymer ?
#
loop_
_entity_poly.entity_id
_entity_poly.type
_entity_poly.pdbx_seq_one_letter_code
_entity_poly.pdbx_strand_id
1 'polypeptide(L)'
;ISIFFFAGTVTFTPFFNTFFLSVQDYVMTNLDGAGFIGLENFKNLLHDATFIKAAKNSIVWTVANVGLQAFFGLVVALLLNMRFKGRGLFRALMFTPWAVGGMLVALIWSFMFNESVGVVGDVLNKLGIVDGKMSWFSNGTSAMWAMIIANTWRGIPFFAISILSSLQTISTDIYESASVDGAGAWTKFWKITLPLIKDTLLMTILLRTIWTLNVVDIIYSMTSGGP
;
A
#
# COMPACT_ATOMS: atom_id res chain seq x y z
N ILE A 1 5.08 14.11 -34.14
CA ILE A 1 6.40 14.58 -33.64
C ILE A 1 6.19 15.64 -32.55
N SER A 2 5.35 16.66 -32.75
CA SER A 2 5.12 17.76 -31.78
C SER A 2 4.55 17.31 -30.43
N ILE A 3 3.64 16.33 -30.40
CA ILE A 3 3.04 15.85 -29.13
C ILE A 3 4.08 15.13 -28.26
N PHE A 4 4.92 14.29 -28.86
CA PHE A 4 6.00 13.59 -28.13
C PHE A 4 7.06 14.56 -27.62
N PHE A 5 7.40 15.58 -28.41
CA PHE A 5 8.33 16.61 -27.98
C PHE A 5 7.75 17.45 -26.84
N PHE A 6 6.49 17.86 -26.94
CA PHE A 6 5.80 18.61 -25.89
C PHE A 6 5.64 17.79 -24.60
N ALA A 7 5.19 16.54 -24.68
CA ALA A 7 5.10 15.66 -23.52
C ALA A 7 6.48 15.40 -22.89
N GLY A 8 7.51 15.21 -23.70
CA GLY A 8 8.89 15.08 -23.27
C GLY A 8 9.39 16.30 -22.51
N THR A 9 9.22 17.51 -23.05
CA THR A 9 9.67 18.75 -22.39
C THR A 9 8.90 19.00 -21.10
N VAL A 10 7.58 18.85 -21.08
CA VAL A 10 6.76 19.07 -19.87
C VAL A 10 7.11 18.07 -18.74
N THR A 11 7.52 16.84 -19.08
CA THR A 11 7.87 15.83 -18.07
C THR A 11 9.33 15.94 -17.62
N PHE A 12 10.25 16.06 -18.56
CA PHE A 12 11.69 16.03 -18.25
C PHE A 12 12.21 17.37 -17.71
N THR A 13 11.67 18.51 -18.15
CA THR A 13 12.14 19.82 -17.66
C THR A 13 11.98 19.98 -16.14
N PRO A 14 10.81 19.70 -15.52
CA PRO A 14 10.69 19.76 -14.05
C PRO A 14 11.60 18.74 -13.35
N PHE A 15 11.76 17.56 -13.93
CA PHE A 15 12.64 16.52 -13.38
C PHE A 15 14.10 17.01 -13.30
N PHE A 16 14.68 17.48 -14.38
CA PHE A 16 16.05 18.00 -14.40
C PHE A 16 16.20 19.27 -13.55
N ASN A 17 15.20 20.17 -13.56
CA ASN A 17 15.19 21.33 -12.68
C ASN A 17 15.23 20.96 -11.20
N THR A 18 14.50 19.92 -10.78
CA THR A 18 14.51 19.46 -9.39
C THR A 18 15.90 18.99 -8.98
N PHE A 19 16.60 18.24 -9.84
CA PHE A 19 17.99 17.86 -9.57
C PHE A 19 18.93 19.05 -9.50
N PHE A 20 18.78 20.02 -10.42
CA PHE A 20 19.61 21.22 -10.43
C PHE A 20 19.40 22.06 -9.17
N LEU A 21 18.15 22.25 -8.76
CA LEU A 21 17.80 22.99 -7.54
C LEU A 21 18.25 22.25 -6.27
N SER A 22 18.29 20.94 -6.28
CA SER A 22 18.70 20.16 -5.09
C SER A 22 20.15 20.37 -4.65
N VAL A 23 21.02 20.81 -5.57
CA VAL A 23 22.43 21.12 -5.33
C VAL A 23 22.73 22.62 -5.18
N GLN A 24 21.68 23.44 -5.10
CA GLN A 24 21.78 24.88 -4.92
C GLN A 24 21.19 25.31 -3.58
N ASP A 25 21.69 26.45 -3.07
CA ASP A 25 21.03 27.21 -2.00
C ASP A 25 19.92 28.06 -2.60
N TYR A 26 18.79 27.39 -2.86
CA TYR A 26 17.64 28.01 -3.51
C TYR A 26 16.57 28.37 -2.48
N VAL A 27 16.44 29.66 -2.20
CA VAL A 27 15.40 30.22 -1.32
C VAL A 27 14.43 31.04 -2.16
N MET A 28 13.16 30.70 -2.18
CA MET A 28 12.13 31.38 -3.01
C MET A 28 12.02 32.88 -2.74
N THR A 29 12.43 33.35 -1.57
CA THR A 29 12.39 34.74 -1.16
C THR A 29 13.67 35.53 -1.52
N ASN A 30 14.73 34.81 -1.94
CA ASN A 30 16.02 35.45 -2.31
C ASN A 30 16.64 34.71 -3.49
N LEU A 31 16.17 35.00 -4.69
CA LEU A 31 16.62 34.37 -5.94
C LEU A 31 18.05 34.78 -6.33
N ASP A 32 18.52 35.97 -5.92
CA ASP A 32 19.85 36.50 -6.27
C ASP A 32 20.97 35.82 -5.45
N GLY A 33 20.61 35.13 -4.37
CA GLY A 33 21.56 34.38 -3.52
C GLY A 33 21.74 32.89 -3.90
N ALA A 34 21.07 32.40 -4.94
CA ALA A 34 21.11 31.01 -5.34
C ALA A 34 22.51 30.61 -5.84
N GLY A 35 23.32 30.02 -4.97
CA GLY A 35 24.66 29.52 -5.25
C GLY A 35 24.71 27.99 -5.31
N PHE A 36 25.72 27.45 -6.03
CA PHE A 36 25.96 26.01 -6.02
C PHE A 36 26.61 25.60 -4.70
N ILE A 37 25.92 24.75 -3.93
CA ILE A 37 26.39 24.24 -2.63
C ILE A 37 26.65 22.73 -2.62
N GLY A 38 26.59 22.08 -3.78
CA GLY A 38 26.86 20.65 -3.91
C GLY A 38 25.85 19.80 -3.10
N LEU A 39 26.37 18.95 -2.23
CA LEU A 39 25.55 18.00 -1.46
C LEU A 39 25.17 18.48 -0.05
N GLU A 40 25.32 19.76 0.25
CA GLU A 40 25.07 20.31 1.59
C GLU A 40 23.60 20.16 2.01
N ASN A 41 22.66 20.37 1.10
CA ASN A 41 21.24 20.13 1.35
C ASN A 41 20.98 18.67 1.80
N PHE A 42 21.59 17.70 1.15
CA PHE A 42 21.45 16.29 1.50
C PHE A 42 22.08 15.98 2.87
N LYS A 43 23.22 16.59 3.17
CA LYS A 43 23.86 16.45 4.47
C LYS A 43 22.97 17.01 5.58
N ASN A 44 22.39 18.19 5.38
CA ASN A 44 21.47 18.81 6.33
C ASN A 44 20.22 17.96 6.55
N LEU A 45 19.62 17.39 5.50
CA LEU A 45 18.50 16.45 5.60
C LEU A 45 18.83 15.21 6.43
N LEU A 46 20.01 14.64 6.26
CA LEU A 46 20.44 13.47 7.04
C LEU A 46 20.67 13.75 8.52
N HIS A 47 20.76 15.02 8.93
CA HIS A 47 20.86 15.44 10.32
C HIS A 47 19.54 16.03 10.85
N ASP A 48 18.54 16.21 10.00
CA ASP A 48 17.22 16.70 10.40
C ASP A 48 16.42 15.57 11.07
N ALA A 49 16.15 15.74 12.36
CA ALA A 49 15.37 14.76 13.15
C ALA A 49 13.95 14.55 12.61
N THR A 50 13.33 15.61 12.05
CA THR A 50 12.00 15.54 11.45
C THR A 50 12.01 14.69 10.19
N PHE A 51 13.00 14.92 9.31
CA PHE A 51 13.18 14.11 8.11
C PHE A 51 13.44 12.64 8.43
N ILE A 52 14.32 12.36 9.39
CA ILE A 52 14.62 10.98 9.82
C ILE A 52 13.37 10.28 10.37
N LYS A 53 12.58 10.98 11.20
CA LYS A 53 11.31 10.45 11.72
C LYS A 53 10.33 10.17 10.58
N ALA A 54 10.16 11.11 9.65
CA ALA A 54 9.29 10.96 8.49
C ALA A 54 9.72 9.79 7.60
N ALA A 55 11.01 9.66 7.32
CA ALA A 55 11.57 8.55 6.53
C ALA A 55 11.30 7.19 7.19
N LYS A 56 11.54 7.06 8.51
CA LYS A 56 11.22 5.84 9.25
C LYS A 56 9.74 5.51 9.19
N ASN A 57 8.88 6.48 9.41
CA ASN A 57 7.43 6.30 9.32
C ASN A 57 6.99 5.88 7.91
N SER A 58 7.57 6.45 6.87
CA SER A 58 7.29 6.09 5.47
C SER A 58 7.71 4.65 5.15
N ILE A 59 8.82 4.17 5.70
CA ILE A 59 9.25 2.79 5.56
C ILE A 59 8.26 1.84 6.26
N VAL A 60 7.92 2.12 7.53
CA VAL A 60 6.94 1.32 8.27
C VAL A 60 5.60 1.30 7.57
N TRP A 61 5.10 2.46 7.15
CA TRP A 61 3.87 2.62 6.38
C TRP A 61 3.87 1.75 5.13
N THR A 62 4.90 1.85 4.32
CA THR A 62 4.98 1.17 3.03
C THR A 62 5.13 -0.33 3.19
N VAL A 63 6.07 -0.78 4.02
CA VAL A 63 6.34 -2.21 4.24
C VAL A 63 5.13 -2.92 4.85
N ALA A 64 4.52 -2.33 5.87
CA ALA A 64 3.34 -2.90 6.51
C ALA A 64 2.15 -2.97 5.54
N ASN A 65 1.83 -1.87 4.84
CA ASN A 65 0.74 -1.86 3.88
C ASN A 65 0.93 -2.87 2.76
N VAL A 66 2.07 -2.82 2.07
CA VAL A 66 2.33 -3.69 0.92
C VAL A 66 2.40 -5.16 1.34
N GLY A 67 3.04 -5.44 2.48
CA GLY A 67 3.12 -6.80 3.03
C GLY A 67 1.77 -7.37 3.39
N LEU A 68 0.94 -6.62 4.13
CA LEU A 68 -0.41 -7.06 4.50
C LEU A 68 -1.32 -7.20 3.28
N GLN A 69 -1.28 -6.26 2.35
CA GLN A 69 -2.06 -6.32 1.12
C GLN A 69 -1.65 -7.51 0.23
N ALA A 70 -0.36 -7.79 0.11
CA ALA A 70 0.13 -8.95 -0.62
C ALA A 70 -0.31 -10.26 0.03
N PHE A 71 -0.20 -10.37 1.34
CA PHE A 71 -0.62 -11.54 2.10
C PHE A 71 -2.12 -11.79 1.97
N PHE A 72 -2.96 -10.82 2.33
CA PHE A 72 -4.40 -10.98 2.25
C PHE A 72 -4.91 -11.07 0.81
N GLY A 73 -4.28 -10.35 -0.13
CA GLY A 73 -4.60 -10.43 -1.55
C GLY A 73 -4.31 -11.81 -2.13
N LEU A 74 -3.20 -12.44 -1.73
CA LEU A 74 -2.89 -13.83 -2.10
C LEU A 74 -3.93 -14.80 -1.54
N VAL A 75 -4.30 -14.68 -0.26
CA VAL A 75 -5.34 -15.51 0.36
C VAL A 75 -6.66 -15.36 -0.40
N VAL A 76 -7.11 -14.14 -0.66
CA VAL A 76 -8.34 -13.88 -1.41
C VAL A 76 -8.26 -14.42 -2.84
N ALA A 77 -7.12 -14.28 -3.52
CA ALA A 77 -6.93 -14.82 -4.87
C ALA A 77 -7.03 -16.35 -4.90
N LEU A 78 -6.41 -17.03 -3.93
CA LEU A 78 -6.49 -18.49 -3.80
C LEU A 78 -7.93 -18.93 -3.54
N LEU A 79 -8.66 -18.27 -2.64
CA LEU A 79 -10.08 -18.54 -2.39
C LEU A 79 -10.93 -18.32 -3.64
N LEU A 80 -10.71 -17.19 -4.34
CA LEU A 80 -11.41 -16.89 -5.59
C LEU A 80 -11.04 -17.83 -6.74
N ASN A 81 -9.91 -18.51 -6.69
CA ASN A 81 -9.52 -19.50 -7.69
C ASN A 81 -10.25 -20.85 -7.50
N MET A 82 -10.76 -21.11 -6.29
CA MET A 82 -11.56 -22.30 -6.01
C MET A 82 -12.96 -22.23 -6.65
N ARG A 83 -13.56 -23.37 -6.97
CA ARG A 83 -14.94 -23.46 -7.46
C ARG A 83 -15.89 -23.66 -6.29
N PHE A 84 -16.72 -22.65 -6.00
CA PHE A 84 -17.77 -22.72 -4.96
C PHE A 84 -19.01 -21.93 -5.36
N LYS A 85 -20.15 -22.28 -4.73
CA LYS A 85 -21.42 -21.56 -4.95
C LYS A 85 -21.33 -20.15 -4.37
N GLY A 86 -21.76 -19.12 -5.12
CA GLY A 86 -21.69 -17.72 -4.67
C GLY A 86 -20.36 -17.00 -4.99
N ARG A 87 -19.41 -17.64 -5.70
CA ARG A 87 -18.13 -17.03 -6.07
C ARG A 87 -18.27 -15.64 -6.73
N GLY A 88 -19.31 -15.43 -7.55
CA GLY A 88 -19.57 -14.15 -8.20
C GLY A 88 -19.88 -13.04 -7.20
N LEU A 89 -20.77 -13.32 -6.23
CA LEU A 89 -21.10 -12.37 -5.16
C LEU A 89 -19.88 -12.08 -4.26
N PHE A 90 -19.16 -13.12 -3.86
CA PHE A 90 -17.93 -12.97 -3.08
C PHE A 90 -16.89 -12.10 -3.81
N ARG A 91 -16.72 -12.32 -5.13
CA ARG A 91 -15.86 -11.47 -5.97
C ARG A 91 -16.32 -10.01 -5.95
N ALA A 92 -17.61 -9.74 -6.14
CA ALA A 92 -18.15 -8.39 -6.14
C ALA A 92 -17.89 -7.69 -4.80
N LEU A 93 -18.16 -8.36 -3.68
CA LEU A 93 -17.93 -7.82 -2.34
C LEU A 93 -16.44 -7.56 -2.07
N MET A 94 -15.57 -8.48 -2.47
CA MET A 94 -14.11 -8.32 -2.27
C MET A 94 -13.51 -7.18 -3.11
N PHE A 95 -14.15 -6.78 -4.21
CA PHE A 95 -13.65 -5.68 -5.04
C PHE A 95 -14.24 -4.32 -4.69
N THR A 96 -15.32 -4.28 -3.91
CA THR A 96 -15.96 -3.04 -3.46
C THR A 96 -14.98 -2.04 -2.82
N PRO A 97 -14.04 -2.43 -1.93
CA PRO A 97 -13.12 -1.49 -1.29
C PRO A 97 -12.28 -0.67 -2.27
N TRP A 98 -11.91 -1.24 -3.39
CA TRP A 98 -11.08 -0.56 -4.39
C TRP A 98 -11.83 0.52 -5.18
N ALA A 99 -13.14 0.37 -5.31
CA ALA A 99 -14.00 1.36 -5.96
C ALA A 99 -14.24 2.61 -5.09
N VAL A 100 -13.95 2.54 -3.79
CA VAL A 100 -14.15 3.66 -2.85
C VAL A 100 -12.96 4.61 -2.90
N GLY A 101 -13.22 5.90 -3.10
CA GLY A 101 -12.18 6.94 -3.07
C GLY A 101 -11.48 7.05 -1.71
N GLY A 102 -10.19 7.43 -1.70
CA GLY A 102 -9.37 7.43 -0.49
C GLY A 102 -9.93 8.29 0.65
N MET A 103 -10.46 9.45 0.34
CA MET A 103 -11.10 10.32 1.34
C MET A 103 -12.33 9.67 1.99
N LEU A 104 -13.16 8.96 1.21
CA LEU A 104 -14.33 8.23 1.76
C LEU A 104 -13.88 7.04 2.60
N VAL A 105 -12.84 6.33 2.19
CA VAL A 105 -12.22 5.27 3.01
C VAL A 105 -11.75 5.84 4.35
N ALA A 106 -11.04 6.96 4.32
CA ALA A 106 -10.57 7.63 5.53
C ALA A 106 -11.72 8.00 6.47
N LEU A 107 -12.80 8.57 5.92
CA LEU A 107 -13.99 8.94 6.70
C LEU A 107 -14.65 7.71 7.34
N ILE A 108 -14.93 6.67 6.56
CA ILE A 108 -15.53 5.41 7.05
C ILE A 108 -14.69 4.82 8.18
N TRP A 109 -13.38 4.67 7.98
CA TRP A 109 -12.49 4.09 8.96
C TRP A 109 -12.29 4.99 10.18
N SER A 110 -12.30 6.33 10.04
CA SER A 110 -12.27 7.24 11.19
C SER A 110 -13.50 7.06 12.09
N PHE A 111 -14.68 6.85 11.51
CA PHE A 111 -15.87 6.50 12.30
C PHE A 111 -15.75 5.11 12.94
N MET A 112 -15.22 4.12 12.23
CA MET A 112 -15.03 2.76 12.78
C MET A 112 -14.04 2.73 13.94
N PHE A 113 -13.02 3.59 13.92
CA PHE A 113 -12.03 3.75 14.98
C PHE A 113 -12.38 4.80 16.03
N ASN A 114 -13.57 5.43 15.95
CA ASN A 114 -13.97 6.43 16.91
C ASN A 114 -14.08 5.84 18.32
N GLU A 115 -13.52 6.54 19.31
CA GLU A 115 -13.48 6.09 20.71
C GLU A 115 -14.89 5.88 21.32
N SER A 116 -15.86 6.72 20.95
CA SER A 116 -17.19 6.74 21.59
C SER A 116 -18.22 5.85 20.91
N VAL A 117 -18.17 5.75 19.58
CA VAL A 117 -19.19 5.08 18.76
C VAL A 117 -18.60 4.06 17.79
N GLY A 118 -17.27 3.90 17.78
CA GLY A 118 -16.58 3.06 16.80
C GLY A 118 -16.73 1.58 17.08
N VAL A 119 -17.08 0.84 16.04
CA VAL A 119 -17.33 -0.61 16.09
C VAL A 119 -16.04 -1.39 16.40
N VAL A 120 -14.89 -0.90 15.93
CA VAL A 120 -13.60 -1.61 16.12
C VAL A 120 -13.23 -1.70 17.60
N GLY A 121 -13.33 -0.59 18.32
CA GLY A 121 -13.08 -0.56 19.77
C GLY A 121 -14.05 -1.46 20.55
N ASP A 122 -15.34 -1.41 20.22
CA ASP A 122 -16.38 -2.24 20.86
C ASP A 122 -16.13 -3.74 20.64
N VAL A 123 -15.79 -4.15 19.43
CA VAL A 123 -15.47 -5.55 19.13
C VAL A 123 -14.23 -6.03 19.89
N LEU A 124 -13.15 -5.23 19.91
CA LEU A 124 -11.92 -5.59 20.63
C LEU A 124 -12.15 -5.69 22.16
N ASN A 125 -12.98 -4.82 22.70
CA ASN A 125 -13.37 -4.88 24.11
C ASN A 125 -14.20 -6.13 24.43
N LYS A 126 -15.19 -6.48 23.59
CA LYS A 126 -15.98 -7.71 23.73
C LYS A 126 -15.16 -8.99 23.61
N LEU A 127 -14.07 -8.96 22.82
CA LEU A 127 -13.13 -10.08 22.69
C LEU A 127 -12.11 -10.15 23.85
N GLY A 128 -12.13 -9.20 24.78
CA GLY A 128 -11.17 -9.15 25.90
C GLY A 128 -9.75 -8.77 25.50
N ILE A 129 -9.57 -8.19 24.31
CA ILE A 129 -8.25 -7.78 23.78
C ILE A 129 -7.84 -6.41 24.34
N VAL A 130 -8.83 -5.55 24.60
CA VAL A 130 -8.63 -4.19 25.13
C VAL A 130 -9.64 -3.96 26.24
N ASP A 131 -9.18 -3.41 27.38
CA ASP A 131 -10.04 -3.02 28.48
C ASP A 131 -10.51 -1.58 28.31
N GLY A 132 -11.81 -1.38 28.12
CA GLY A 132 -12.43 -0.06 28.01
C GLY A 132 -12.38 0.57 26.61
N LYS A 133 -12.50 1.91 26.59
CA LYS A 133 -12.50 2.67 25.33
C LYS A 133 -11.07 2.92 24.84
N MET A 134 -10.77 2.54 23.60
CA MET A 134 -9.47 2.74 22.99
C MET A 134 -9.49 3.98 22.09
N SER A 135 -8.66 4.96 22.43
CA SER A 135 -8.43 6.13 21.59
C SER A 135 -7.33 5.84 20.58
N TRP A 136 -7.72 5.46 19.37
CA TRP A 136 -6.81 5.07 18.29
C TRP A 136 -5.91 6.22 17.80
N PHE A 137 -6.40 7.45 17.88
CA PHE A 137 -5.71 8.64 17.37
C PHE A 137 -5.00 9.45 18.47
N SER A 138 -4.88 8.90 19.70
CA SER A 138 -4.22 9.59 20.81
C SER A 138 -2.69 9.55 20.76
N ASN A 139 -2.12 8.59 20.03
CA ASN A 139 -0.68 8.47 19.87
C ASN A 139 -0.30 8.03 18.44
N GLY A 140 0.93 8.36 18.05
CA GLY A 140 1.40 8.12 16.67
C GLY A 140 1.44 6.64 16.27
N THR A 141 1.67 5.73 17.20
CA THR A 141 1.74 4.28 16.90
C THR A 141 0.36 3.71 16.59
N SER A 142 -0.63 3.97 17.44
CA SER A 142 -2.01 3.49 17.23
C SER A 142 -2.64 4.15 15.99
N ALA A 143 -2.42 5.45 15.80
CA ALA A 143 -2.87 6.19 14.61
C ALA A 143 -2.26 5.59 13.33
N MET A 144 -0.96 5.29 13.33
CA MET A 144 -0.29 4.63 12.19
C MET A 144 -0.94 3.29 11.84
N TRP A 145 -1.21 2.43 12.84
CA TRP A 145 -1.85 1.14 12.60
C TRP A 145 -3.31 1.28 12.15
N ALA A 146 -4.07 2.24 12.66
CA ALA A 146 -5.42 2.53 12.20
C ALA A 146 -5.42 2.89 10.70
N MET A 147 -4.51 3.77 10.28
CA MET A 147 -4.35 4.14 8.87
C MET A 147 -3.87 2.97 8.00
N ILE A 148 -2.93 2.14 8.50
CA ILE A 148 -2.44 0.93 7.79
C ILE A 148 -3.59 -0.04 7.56
N ILE A 149 -4.44 -0.28 8.55
CA ILE A 149 -5.62 -1.17 8.42
C ILE A 149 -6.58 -0.64 7.35
N ALA A 150 -6.91 0.64 7.40
CA ALA A 150 -7.78 1.29 6.42
C ALA A 150 -7.26 1.17 4.99
N ASN A 151 -5.97 1.49 4.78
CA ASN A 151 -5.35 1.42 3.46
C ASN A 151 -5.10 -0.02 3.00
N THR A 152 -4.85 -0.95 3.93
CA THR A 152 -4.75 -2.38 3.63
C THR A 152 -6.08 -2.90 3.08
N TRP A 153 -7.20 -2.61 3.77
CA TRP A 153 -8.54 -3.00 3.31
C TRP A 153 -8.83 -2.50 1.89
N ARG A 154 -8.50 -1.24 1.58
CA ARG A 154 -8.65 -0.66 0.24
C ARG A 154 -7.74 -1.33 -0.80
N GLY A 155 -6.57 -1.78 -0.41
CA GLY A 155 -5.55 -2.28 -1.34
C GLY A 155 -5.60 -3.78 -1.64
N ILE A 156 -6.22 -4.59 -0.79
CA ILE A 156 -6.34 -6.06 -0.97
C ILE A 156 -6.88 -6.44 -2.35
N PRO A 157 -7.96 -5.82 -2.88
CA PRO A 157 -8.53 -6.19 -4.17
C PRO A 157 -7.54 -6.12 -5.34
N PHE A 158 -6.65 -5.14 -5.34
CA PHE A 158 -5.66 -4.98 -6.39
C PHE A 158 -4.71 -6.19 -6.48
N PHE A 159 -4.17 -6.63 -5.34
CA PHE A 159 -3.38 -7.85 -5.28
C PHE A 159 -4.20 -9.08 -5.65
N ALA A 160 -5.44 -9.17 -5.14
CA ALA A 160 -6.31 -10.31 -5.41
C ALA A 160 -6.61 -10.47 -6.90
N ILE A 161 -6.90 -9.37 -7.63
CA ILE A 161 -7.15 -9.40 -9.08
C ILE A 161 -5.88 -9.82 -9.83
N SER A 162 -4.75 -9.19 -9.54
CA SER A 162 -3.49 -9.44 -10.24
C SER A 162 -3.04 -10.89 -10.06
N ILE A 163 -3.07 -11.38 -8.83
CA ILE A 163 -2.67 -12.76 -8.52
C ILE A 163 -3.67 -13.75 -9.10
N LEU A 164 -4.98 -13.50 -9.00
CA LEU A 164 -6.01 -14.37 -9.55
C LEU A 164 -5.86 -14.52 -11.08
N SER A 165 -5.56 -13.42 -11.77
CA SER A 165 -5.31 -13.47 -13.22
C SER A 165 -4.13 -14.40 -13.54
N SER A 166 -3.04 -14.30 -12.79
CA SER A 166 -1.88 -15.19 -12.96
C SER A 166 -2.18 -16.63 -12.58
N LEU A 167 -2.95 -16.88 -11.51
CA LEU A 167 -3.36 -18.23 -11.15
C LEU A 167 -4.20 -18.91 -12.25
N GLN A 168 -5.01 -18.15 -12.98
CA GLN A 168 -5.86 -18.66 -14.05
C GLN A 168 -5.09 -19.00 -15.33
N THR A 169 -3.85 -18.60 -15.49
CA THR A 169 -3.00 -18.99 -16.63
C THR A 169 -2.29 -20.32 -16.40
N ILE A 170 -2.28 -20.85 -15.18
CA ILE A 170 -1.65 -22.14 -14.88
C ILE A 170 -2.57 -23.27 -15.34
N SER A 171 -2.05 -24.17 -16.21
CA SER A 171 -2.82 -25.33 -16.67
C SER A 171 -3.17 -26.26 -15.51
N THR A 172 -4.40 -26.78 -15.54
CA THR A 172 -4.85 -27.81 -14.59
C THR A 172 -4.03 -29.08 -14.67
N ASP A 173 -3.50 -29.42 -15.86
CA ASP A 173 -2.70 -30.63 -16.09
C ASP A 173 -1.44 -30.69 -15.22
N ILE A 174 -0.83 -29.50 -14.93
CA ILE A 174 0.33 -29.40 -14.04
C ILE A 174 -0.05 -29.85 -12.62
N TYR A 175 -1.23 -29.44 -12.14
CA TYR A 175 -1.70 -29.83 -10.80
C TYR A 175 -2.16 -31.29 -10.76
N GLU A 176 -2.72 -31.82 -11.85
CA GLU A 176 -3.12 -33.20 -11.97
C GLU A 176 -1.91 -34.12 -12.00
N SER A 177 -0.89 -33.82 -12.81
CA SER A 177 0.36 -34.58 -12.85
C SER A 177 1.04 -34.60 -11.48
N ALA A 178 1.13 -33.45 -10.81
CA ALA A 178 1.67 -33.38 -9.46
C ALA A 178 0.84 -34.19 -8.43
N SER A 179 -0.48 -34.36 -8.68
CA SER A 179 -1.32 -35.21 -7.82
C SER A 179 -0.98 -36.68 -8.00
N VAL A 180 -0.71 -37.11 -9.23
CA VAL A 180 -0.30 -38.50 -9.54
C VAL A 180 1.04 -38.81 -8.87
N ASP A 181 1.96 -37.83 -8.85
CA ASP A 181 3.25 -37.92 -8.15
C ASP A 181 3.14 -37.81 -6.61
N GLY A 182 1.90 -37.78 -6.06
CA GLY A 182 1.68 -37.75 -4.61
C GLY A 182 1.88 -36.38 -3.95
N ALA A 183 1.97 -35.30 -4.72
CA ALA A 183 2.14 -33.95 -4.16
C ALA A 183 0.88 -33.46 -3.44
N GLY A 184 0.98 -33.21 -2.13
CA GLY A 184 -0.07 -32.59 -1.32
C GLY A 184 -0.24 -31.10 -1.63
N ALA A 185 -1.31 -30.48 -1.10
CA ALA A 185 -1.66 -29.07 -1.35
C ALA A 185 -0.53 -28.10 -0.98
N TRP A 186 0.17 -28.33 0.14
CA TRP A 186 1.29 -27.52 0.58
C TRP A 186 2.47 -27.57 -0.40
N THR A 187 2.80 -28.78 -0.89
CA THR A 187 3.87 -28.97 -1.89
C THR A 187 3.53 -28.29 -3.21
N LYS A 188 2.28 -28.42 -3.67
CA LYS A 188 1.78 -27.74 -4.87
C LYS A 188 1.86 -26.23 -4.74
N PHE A 189 1.48 -25.68 -3.57
CA PHE A 189 1.55 -24.25 -3.34
C PHE A 189 2.99 -23.70 -3.45
N TRP A 190 3.94 -24.33 -2.74
CA TRP A 190 5.32 -23.81 -2.69
C TRP A 190 6.16 -24.14 -3.92
N LYS A 191 5.94 -25.32 -4.53
CA LYS A 191 6.78 -25.79 -5.65
C LYS A 191 6.20 -25.50 -7.03
N ILE A 192 4.88 -25.23 -7.13
CA ILE A 192 4.22 -24.99 -8.41
C ILE A 192 3.58 -23.61 -8.41
N THR A 193 2.61 -23.36 -7.53
CA THR A 193 1.80 -22.15 -7.57
C THR A 193 2.64 -20.90 -7.36
N LEU A 194 3.36 -20.80 -6.25
CA LEU A 194 4.11 -19.60 -5.90
C LEU A 194 5.24 -19.27 -6.90
N PRO A 195 6.05 -20.24 -7.38
CA PRO A 195 7.03 -19.96 -8.43
C PRO A 195 6.43 -19.47 -9.75
N LEU A 196 5.28 -20.03 -10.17
CA LEU A 196 4.64 -19.65 -11.43
C LEU A 196 3.97 -18.26 -11.38
N ILE A 197 3.50 -17.81 -10.22
CA ILE A 197 2.92 -16.47 -10.06
C ILE A 197 3.95 -15.43 -9.60
N LYS A 198 5.20 -15.81 -9.35
CA LYS A 198 6.24 -14.98 -8.74
C LYS A 198 6.42 -13.64 -9.46
N ASP A 199 6.51 -13.66 -10.77
CA ASP A 199 6.77 -12.45 -11.55
C ASP A 199 5.61 -11.46 -11.44
N THR A 200 4.36 -11.95 -11.53
CA THR A 200 3.17 -11.12 -11.30
C THR A 200 3.14 -10.57 -9.89
N LEU A 201 3.49 -11.38 -8.88
CA LEU A 201 3.52 -10.94 -7.49
C LEU A 201 4.57 -9.84 -7.28
N LEU A 202 5.77 -10.02 -7.79
CA LEU A 202 6.86 -9.03 -7.69
C LEU A 202 6.50 -7.72 -8.39
N MET A 203 5.94 -7.78 -9.60
CA MET A 203 5.48 -6.59 -10.32
C MET A 203 4.35 -5.86 -9.58
N THR A 204 3.41 -6.60 -9.02
CA THR A 204 2.32 -6.04 -8.22
C THR A 204 2.83 -5.37 -6.95
N ILE A 205 3.80 -5.99 -6.25
CA ILE A 205 4.48 -5.43 -5.08
C ILE A 205 5.19 -4.12 -5.46
N LEU A 206 5.94 -4.11 -6.56
CA LEU A 206 6.68 -2.93 -7.02
C LEU A 206 5.75 -1.77 -7.32
N LEU A 207 4.71 -2.00 -8.14
CA LEU A 207 3.73 -0.97 -8.46
C LEU A 207 3.03 -0.43 -7.21
N ARG A 208 2.64 -1.33 -6.31
CA ARG A 208 1.95 -0.95 -5.08
C ARG A 208 2.87 -0.20 -4.12
N THR A 209 4.15 -0.53 -4.07
CA THR A 209 5.15 0.22 -3.30
C THR A 209 5.24 1.67 -3.77
N ILE A 210 5.36 1.89 -5.08
CA ILE A 210 5.39 3.24 -5.66
C ILE A 210 4.11 4.02 -5.33
N TRP A 211 2.94 3.40 -5.48
CA TRP A 211 1.67 4.06 -5.16
C TRP A 211 1.52 4.35 -3.68
N THR A 212 1.90 3.42 -2.80
CA THR A 212 1.77 3.58 -1.34
C THR A 212 2.67 4.68 -0.81
N LEU A 213 3.85 4.89 -1.37
CA LEU A 213 4.73 6.01 -1.04
C LEU A 213 4.12 7.38 -1.39
N ASN A 214 3.23 7.43 -2.38
CA ASN A 214 2.57 8.65 -2.83
C ASN A 214 1.16 8.86 -2.22
N VAL A 215 0.68 7.93 -1.37
CA VAL A 215 -0.64 8.06 -0.73
C VAL A 215 -0.58 9.07 0.41
N VAL A 216 -1.24 10.21 0.21
CA VAL A 216 -1.39 11.28 1.21
C VAL A 216 -2.86 11.43 1.64
N ASP A 217 -3.80 11.11 0.77
CA ASP A 217 -5.23 11.31 0.94
C ASP A 217 -5.79 10.66 2.23
N ILE A 218 -5.49 9.38 2.47
CA ILE A 218 -5.93 8.66 3.67
C ILE A 218 -5.25 9.20 4.93
N ILE A 219 -3.93 9.42 4.88
CA ILE A 219 -3.14 9.89 6.04
C ILE A 219 -3.67 11.25 6.49
N TYR A 220 -3.77 12.19 5.56
CA TYR A 220 -4.21 13.55 5.89
C TYR A 220 -5.68 13.59 6.32
N SER A 221 -6.56 12.83 5.67
CA SER A 221 -7.99 12.81 6.00
C SER A 221 -8.32 12.14 7.34
N MET A 222 -7.48 11.19 7.82
CA MET A 222 -7.71 10.52 9.10
C MET A 222 -7.08 11.26 10.29
N THR A 223 -5.92 11.90 10.12
CA THR A 223 -5.12 12.43 11.23
C THR A 223 -4.61 13.85 11.00
N SER A 224 -4.87 14.46 9.85
CA SER A 224 -4.28 15.77 9.45
C SER A 224 -2.73 15.76 9.49
N GLY A 225 -2.13 14.57 9.34
CA GLY A 225 -0.69 14.39 9.35
C GLY A 225 -0.05 14.16 10.72
N GLY A 226 -0.84 14.06 11.81
CA GLY A 226 -0.35 13.82 13.17
C GLY A 226 -1.16 12.77 13.92
N PRO A 227 -0.79 12.44 15.18
CA PRO A 227 0.26 12.89 16.08
C PRO A 227 1.64 12.36 15.83
#